data_4857318792f9bd4f08957358cc88b62e
#
_entry.id   4857318792f9bd4f08957358cc88b62e
#
_cell.length_a   1.000
_cell.length_b   1.000
_cell.length_c   1.000
_cell.angle_alpha   90.00
_cell.angle_beta   90.00
_cell.angle_gamma   90.00
#
_symmetry.space_group_name_H-M   'P 1'
#
loop_
_entity.id
_entity.type
_entity.pdbx_description
1 polymer ?
#
loop_
_entity_poly.entity_id
_entity_poly.type
_entity_poly.pdbx_seq_one_letter_code
_entity_poly.pdbx_strand_id
1 'polypeptide(L)'
;MKFRNAFFLLGPLVFVAFGFYTKHQDLGEDILLRAINMNLQNAHYDPIAIDDDFSEKAFQLYIDNLDANKRLFLQSDIDELNYFKTTIDDEIINGTSVFFDKSIELLEQRTELTEQFFEEILNNPMDFSKDEMVDFGEEIPYTISEKELKDRWRKYLKYSVDRKSVV
;
A
#
# COMPACT_ATOMS: atom_id res chain seq x y z
N MET A 1 29.68 -16.63 -43.40
CA MET A 1 30.04 -17.14 -42.08
C MET A 1 30.62 -16.01 -41.22
N LYS A 2 29.86 -15.02 -40.76
CA LYS A 2 30.34 -13.89 -39.90
C LYS A 2 29.26 -13.25 -38.98
N PHE A 3 28.19 -13.97 -38.61
CA PHE A 3 27.14 -13.42 -37.73
C PHE A 3 27.13 -14.01 -36.30
N ARG A 4 28.06 -14.93 -35.97
CA ARG A 4 28.02 -15.64 -34.68
C ARG A 4 28.66 -14.86 -33.53
N ASN A 5 29.46 -13.83 -33.82
CA ASN A 5 30.19 -13.05 -32.81
C ASN A 5 29.46 -11.76 -32.39
N ALA A 6 28.45 -11.32 -33.12
CA ALA A 6 27.69 -10.12 -32.79
C ALA A 6 26.74 -10.35 -31.59
N PHE A 7 26.26 -11.58 -31.39
CA PHE A 7 25.33 -11.92 -30.30
C PHE A 7 26.00 -11.93 -28.94
N PHE A 8 27.33 -12.18 -28.86
CA PHE A 8 28.08 -12.18 -27.60
C PHE A 8 28.40 -10.78 -27.07
N LEU A 9 28.35 -9.75 -27.92
CA LEU A 9 28.63 -8.37 -27.51
C LEU A 9 27.36 -7.61 -27.12
N LEU A 10 26.17 -8.03 -27.60
CA LEU A 10 24.90 -7.39 -27.25
C LEU A 10 24.39 -7.80 -25.86
N GLY A 11 24.67 -9.01 -25.40
CA GLY A 11 24.25 -9.49 -24.10
C GLY A 11 24.76 -8.65 -22.91
N PRO A 12 26.08 -8.41 -22.79
CA PRO A 12 26.60 -7.60 -21.69
C PRO A 12 26.18 -6.13 -21.77
N LEU A 13 25.92 -5.59 -22.97
CA LEU A 13 25.49 -4.20 -23.13
C LEU A 13 24.05 -3.99 -22.62
N VAL A 14 23.16 -4.97 -22.82
CA VAL A 14 21.79 -4.95 -22.29
C VAL A 14 21.81 -5.08 -20.77
N PHE A 15 22.66 -5.93 -20.20
CA PHE A 15 22.80 -6.08 -18.74
C PHE A 15 23.33 -4.80 -18.07
N VAL A 16 24.30 -4.13 -18.70
CA VAL A 16 24.82 -2.84 -18.20
C VAL A 16 23.73 -1.75 -18.28
N ALA A 17 22.99 -1.68 -19.38
CA ALA A 17 21.90 -0.71 -19.53
C ALA A 17 20.76 -0.97 -18.52
N PHE A 18 20.42 -2.24 -18.25
CA PHE A 18 19.42 -2.61 -17.25
C PHE A 18 19.89 -2.29 -15.83
N GLY A 19 21.15 -2.54 -15.50
CA GLY A 19 21.75 -2.19 -14.21
C GLY A 19 21.82 -0.67 -13.99
N PHE A 20 22.04 0.12 -15.03
CA PHE A 20 21.96 1.59 -14.94
C PHE A 20 20.53 2.09 -14.80
N TYR A 21 19.54 1.43 -15.41
CA TYR A 21 18.13 1.80 -15.30
C TYR A 21 17.58 1.60 -13.88
N THR A 22 17.87 0.44 -13.26
CA THR A 22 17.46 0.16 -11.86
C THR A 22 18.14 1.10 -10.87
N LYS A 23 19.45 1.38 -11.06
CA LYS A 23 20.17 2.30 -10.17
C LYS A 23 19.73 3.76 -10.32
N HIS A 24 19.15 4.14 -11.45
CA HIS A 24 18.64 5.51 -11.68
C HIS A 24 17.26 5.74 -11.04
N GLN A 25 16.47 4.70 -10.78
CA GLN A 25 15.21 4.83 -10.04
C GLN A 25 15.48 5.12 -8.55
N ASP A 26 16.35 4.36 -7.92
CA ASP A 26 16.73 4.56 -6.51
C ASP A 26 17.28 5.97 -6.22
N LEU A 27 18.09 6.52 -7.15
CA LEU A 27 18.64 7.88 -7.02
C LEU A 27 17.59 9.01 -7.16
N GLY A 28 16.46 8.72 -7.80
CA GLY A 28 15.38 9.69 -7.99
C GLY A 28 14.54 9.91 -6.74
N GLU A 29 14.27 8.85 -6.00
CA GLU A 29 13.46 8.86 -4.78
C GLU A 29 14.17 9.57 -3.63
N ASP A 30 15.45 9.27 -3.41
CA ASP A 30 16.31 9.97 -2.42
C ASP A 30 16.37 11.48 -2.69
N ILE A 31 16.58 11.88 -3.93
CA ILE A 31 16.61 13.30 -4.32
C ILE A 31 15.26 13.97 -4.09
N LEU A 32 14.17 13.30 -4.41
CA LEU A 32 12.82 13.83 -4.22
C LEU A 32 12.50 14.03 -2.74
N LEU A 33 12.76 13.04 -1.89
CA LEU A 33 12.54 13.12 -0.44
C LEU A 33 13.37 14.24 0.19
N ARG A 34 14.64 14.36 -0.17
CA ARG A 34 15.50 15.46 0.30
C ARG A 34 15.01 16.83 -0.18
N ALA A 35 14.55 16.94 -1.43
CA ALA A 35 14.00 18.20 -1.95
C ALA A 35 12.69 18.59 -1.24
N ILE A 36 11.82 17.65 -0.94
CA ILE A 36 10.61 17.86 -0.16
C ILE A 36 10.97 18.34 1.25
N ASN A 37 11.89 17.64 1.93
CA ASN A 37 12.37 18.02 3.26
C ASN A 37 12.94 19.44 3.28
N MET A 38 13.83 19.79 2.34
CA MET A 38 14.39 21.14 2.23
C MET A 38 13.31 22.21 2.03
N ASN A 39 12.28 21.94 1.24
CA ASN A 39 11.18 22.88 1.02
C ASN A 39 10.31 23.04 2.26
N LEU A 40 9.99 21.97 2.96
CA LEU A 40 9.18 22.01 4.18
C LEU A 40 9.89 22.78 5.30
N GLN A 41 11.20 22.61 5.45
CA GLN A 41 11.99 23.27 6.49
C GLN A 41 12.33 24.74 6.19
N ASN A 42 12.57 25.09 4.91
CA ASN A 42 13.14 26.39 4.58
C ASN A 42 12.22 27.32 3.79
N ALA A 43 11.22 26.79 3.10
CA ALA A 43 10.35 27.57 2.22
C ALA A 43 8.89 27.60 2.67
N HIS A 44 8.51 26.82 3.67
CA HIS A 44 7.15 26.84 4.20
C HIS A 44 6.93 28.05 5.09
N TYR A 45 5.76 28.70 4.97
CA TYR A 45 5.41 29.91 5.75
C TYR A 45 5.37 29.63 7.27
N ASP A 46 4.96 28.40 7.64
CA ASP A 46 4.93 27.91 9.03
C ASP A 46 5.68 26.57 9.05
N PRO A 47 7.00 26.58 9.29
CA PRO A 47 7.77 25.35 9.25
C PRO A 47 7.37 24.42 10.39
N ILE A 48 7.04 23.18 10.03
CA ILE A 48 6.71 22.11 10.97
C ILE A 48 8.00 21.37 11.30
N ALA A 49 8.23 21.07 12.59
CA ALA A 49 9.31 20.18 12.98
C ALA A 49 9.05 18.78 12.39
N ILE A 50 10.08 18.22 11.76
CA ILE A 50 10.03 16.84 11.27
C ILE A 50 10.69 15.99 12.35
N ASP A 51 9.87 15.41 13.21
CA ASP A 51 10.21 14.67 14.41
C ASP A 51 9.25 13.48 14.62
N ASP A 52 9.35 12.78 15.74
CA ASP A 52 8.48 11.64 16.09
C ASP A 52 6.98 12.02 16.05
N ASP A 53 6.62 13.22 16.53
CA ASP A 53 5.23 13.71 16.48
C ASP A 53 4.72 13.89 15.06
N PHE A 54 5.60 14.36 14.17
CA PHE A 54 5.31 14.41 12.73
C PHE A 54 5.15 13.01 12.16
N SER A 55 6.06 12.10 12.50
CA SER A 55 6.02 10.70 12.04
C SER A 55 4.72 10.01 12.43
N GLU A 56 4.28 10.17 13.69
CA GLU A 56 3.01 9.59 14.17
C GLU A 56 1.79 10.10 13.39
N LYS A 57 1.74 11.41 13.13
CA LYS A 57 0.65 12.02 12.36
C LYS A 57 0.67 11.60 10.90
N ALA A 58 1.85 11.57 10.29
CA ALA A 58 2.05 11.13 8.91
C ALA A 58 1.65 9.65 8.74
N PHE A 59 2.08 8.79 9.66
CA PHE A 59 1.70 7.38 9.71
C PHE A 59 0.19 7.21 9.77
N GLN A 60 -0.46 7.87 10.75
CA GLN A 60 -1.90 7.73 10.92
C GLN A 60 -2.67 8.18 9.68
N LEU A 61 -2.31 9.36 9.14
CA LEU A 61 -2.93 9.89 7.93
C LEU A 61 -2.73 8.97 6.73
N TYR A 62 -1.54 8.38 6.59
CA TYR A 62 -1.23 7.46 5.51
C TYR A 62 -2.08 6.19 5.59
N ILE A 63 -2.14 5.55 6.76
CA ILE A 63 -2.91 4.31 6.95
C ILE A 63 -4.41 4.56 6.79
N ASP A 64 -4.94 5.66 7.33
CA ASP A 64 -6.36 6.02 7.20
C ASP A 64 -6.76 6.29 5.75
N ASN A 65 -5.86 6.83 4.93
CA ASN A 65 -6.13 7.00 3.49
C ASN A 65 -5.95 5.71 2.70
N LEU A 66 -5.02 4.85 3.09
CA LEU A 66 -4.72 3.61 2.37
C LEU A 66 -5.82 2.57 2.54
N ASP A 67 -6.39 2.45 3.73
CA ASP A 67 -7.49 1.51 4.03
C ASP A 67 -8.58 2.13 4.92
N ALA A 68 -9.19 3.22 4.45
CA ALA A 68 -10.21 3.99 5.17
C ALA A 68 -11.41 3.15 5.65
N ASN A 69 -11.70 2.04 5.00
CA ASN A 69 -12.82 1.16 5.36
C ASN A 69 -12.37 -0.15 6.02
N LYS A 70 -11.08 -0.29 6.30
CA LYS A 70 -10.48 -1.48 6.94
C LYS A 70 -10.91 -2.79 6.30
N ARG A 71 -10.85 -2.82 4.97
CA ARG A 71 -11.25 -3.94 4.11
C ARG A 71 -10.10 -4.60 3.38
N LEU A 72 -8.89 -4.10 3.59
CA LEU A 72 -7.70 -4.56 2.91
C LEU A 72 -6.75 -5.24 3.89
N PHE A 73 -6.29 -4.51 4.90
CA PHE A 73 -5.34 -5.01 5.88
C PHE A 73 -5.98 -5.83 7.00
N LEU A 74 -5.18 -6.76 7.53
CA LEU A 74 -5.45 -7.43 8.80
C LEU A 74 -4.83 -6.62 9.97
N GLN A 75 -5.27 -6.91 11.19
CA GLN A 75 -4.65 -6.33 12.38
C GLN A 75 -3.15 -6.63 12.45
N SER A 76 -2.73 -7.83 12.07
CA SER A 76 -1.31 -8.22 12.02
C SER A 76 -0.46 -7.34 11.10
N ASP A 77 -1.05 -6.87 9.98
CA ASP A 77 -0.33 -6.02 9.04
C ASP A 77 -0.14 -4.62 9.63
N ILE A 78 -1.16 -4.12 10.31
CA ILE A 78 -1.09 -2.84 11.03
C ILE A 78 -0.09 -2.92 12.19
N ASP A 79 -0.06 -4.04 12.90
CA ASP A 79 0.91 -4.26 13.99
C ASP A 79 2.35 -4.27 13.45
N GLU A 80 2.57 -4.85 12.28
CA GLU A 80 3.86 -4.82 11.59
C GLU A 80 4.24 -3.41 11.13
N LEU A 81 3.30 -2.67 10.53
CA LEU A 81 3.53 -1.29 10.10
C LEU A 81 3.74 -0.33 11.29
N ASN A 82 3.13 -0.58 12.43
CA ASN A 82 3.30 0.23 13.64
C ASN A 82 4.76 0.33 14.12
N TYR A 83 5.62 -0.62 13.71
CA TYR A 83 7.06 -0.52 13.99
C TYR A 83 7.69 0.75 13.41
N PHE A 84 7.14 1.28 12.33
CA PHE A 84 7.65 2.46 11.64
C PHE A 84 6.99 3.78 12.08
N LYS A 85 6.06 3.73 13.04
CA LYS A 85 5.22 4.86 13.43
C LYS A 85 6.01 6.10 13.83
N THR A 86 7.19 5.94 14.40
CA THR A 86 8.06 7.01 14.90
C THR A 86 9.38 7.14 14.11
N THR A 87 9.49 6.53 12.92
CA THR A 87 10.75 6.51 12.17
C THR A 87 10.64 7.16 10.78
N ILE A 88 9.47 7.67 10.43
CA ILE A 88 9.23 8.29 9.10
C ILE A 88 10.06 9.56 8.93
N ASP A 89 10.25 10.35 9.97
CA ASP A 89 11.11 11.53 9.97
C ASP A 89 12.57 11.17 9.70
N ASP A 90 13.07 10.11 10.34
CA ASP A 90 14.42 9.59 10.11
C ASP A 90 14.59 9.12 8.66
N GLU A 91 13.57 8.46 8.09
CA GLU A 91 13.58 8.04 6.69
C GLU A 91 13.62 9.25 5.73
N ILE A 92 12.83 10.28 6.00
CA ILE A 92 12.83 11.52 5.22
C ILE A 92 14.19 12.21 5.28
N ILE A 93 14.81 12.27 6.46
CA ILE A 93 16.12 12.89 6.67
C ILE A 93 17.22 12.10 5.94
N ASN A 94 17.17 10.78 6.04
CA ASN A 94 18.15 9.87 5.43
C ASN A 94 17.91 9.63 3.93
N GLY A 95 16.73 9.96 3.41
CA GLY A 95 16.34 9.70 2.01
C GLY A 95 16.07 8.21 1.77
N THR A 96 15.44 7.53 2.71
CA THR A 96 15.03 6.12 2.61
C THR A 96 13.51 6.00 2.61
N SER A 97 12.97 4.88 2.15
CA SER A 97 11.53 4.64 1.98
C SER A 97 11.08 3.30 2.56
N VAL A 98 11.72 2.82 3.63
CA VAL A 98 11.52 1.47 4.17
C VAL A 98 10.06 1.24 4.61
N PHE A 99 9.45 2.21 5.27
CA PHE A 99 8.04 2.18 5.65
C PHE A 99 7.14 2.07 4.42
N PHE A 100 7.37 2.94 3.42
CA PHE A 100 6.58 2.95 2.20
C PHE A 100 6.70 1.63 1.45
N ASP A 101 7.92 1.14 1.23
CA ASP A 101 8.18 -0.13 0.54
C ASP A 101 7.48 -1.30 1.23
N LYS A 102 7.53 -1.34 2.57
CA LYS A 102 6.86 -2.36 3.36
C LYS A 102 5.33 -2.27 3.26
N SER A 103 4.79 -1.06 3.25
CA SER A 103 3.36 -0.85 3.09
C SER A 103 2.85 -1.28 1.72
N ILE A 104 3.62 -1.04 0.65
CA ILE A 104 3.30 -1.49 -0.71
C ILE A 104 3.38 -3.01 -0.83
N GLU A 105 4.41 -3.64 -0.25
CA GLU A 105 4.51 -5.11 -0.21
C GLU A 105 3.24 -5.74 0.41
N LEU A 106 2.81 -5.24 1.56
CA LEU A 106 1.60 -5.73 2.22
C LEU A 106 0.33 -5.42 1.41
N LEU A 107 0.26 -4.23 0.80
CA LEU A 107 -0.84 -3.84 -0.07
C LEU A 107 -0.99 -4.79 -1.26
N GLU A 108 0.09 -5.14 -1.92
CA GLU A 108 0.11 -6.08 -3.04
C GLU A 108 -0.37 -7.47 -2.60
N GLN A 109 0.18 -8.01 -1.51
CA GLN A 109 -0.23 -9.29 -0.95
C GLN A 109 -1.72 -9.32 -0.61
N ARG A 110 -2.26 -8.27 0.00
CA ARG A 110 -3.67 -8.19 0.38
C ARG A 110 -4.59 -7.95 -0.82
N THR A 111 -4.10 -7.27 -1.85
CA THR A 111 -4.84 -7.12 -3.11
C THR A 111 -5.00 -8.46 -3.81
N GLU A 112 -3.93 -9.24 -3.95
CA GLU A 112 -3.98 -10.58 -4.53
C GLU A 112 -4.92 -11.51 -3.74
N LEU A 113 -4.88 -11.46 -2.41
CA LEU A 113 -5.79 -12.22 -1.55
C LEU A 113 -7.25 -11.78 -1.75
N THR A 114 -7.50 -10.49 -1.88
CA THR A 114 -8.84 -9.94 -2.08
C THR A 114 -9.41 -10.34 -3.45
N GLU A 115 -8.59 -10.40 -4.49
CA GLU A 115 -8.99 -10.92 -5.80
C GLU A 115 -9.47 -12.38 -5.71
N GLN A 116 -8.77 -13.23 -4.96
CA GLN A 116 -9.20 -14.61 -4.70
C GLN A 116 -10.54 -14.65 -3.94
N PHE A 117 -10.74 -13.76 -2.97
CA PHE A 117 -12.02 -13.66 -2.27
C PHE A 117 -13.16 -13.30 -3.22
N PHE A 118 -12.95 -12.39 -4.16
CA PHE A 118 -13.97 -12.02 -5.14
C PHE A 118 -14.35 -13.19 -6.03
N GLU A 119 -13.38 -13.93 -6.54
CA GLU A 119 -13.66 -15.13 -7.33
C GLU A 119 -14.49 -16.14 -6.53
N GLU A 120 -14.11 -16.45 -5.30
CA GLU A 120 -14.84 -17.40 -4.47
C GLU A 120 -16.23 -16.89 -4.05
N ILE A 121 -16.39 -15.61 -3.72
CA ILE A 121 -17.68 -15.04 -3.30
C ILE A 121 -18.64 -14.99 -4.49
N LEU A 122 -18.19 -14.55 -5.66
CA LEU A 122 -19.04 -14.36 -6.82
C LEU A 122 -19.44 -15.69 -7.51
N ASN A 123 -18.61 -16.73 -7.37
CA ASN A 123 -18.95 -18.06 -7.86
C ASN A 123 -20.03 -18.80 -7.02
N ASN A 124 -20.37 -18.25 -5.85
CA ASN A 124 -21.39 -18.82 -4.98
C ASN A 124 -22.64 -17.91 -4.96
N PRO A 125 -23.87 -18.48 -4.99
CA PRO A 125 -25.09 -17.68 -4.91
C PRO A 125 -25.17 -16.98 -3.55
N MET A 126 -25.46 -15.68 -3.55
CA MET A 126 -25.69 -14.90 -2.35
C MET A 126 -27.12 -15.13 -1.83
N ASP A 127 -27.23 -15.38 -0.54
CA ASP A 127 -28.54 -15.54 0.12
C ASP A 127 -29.06 -14.16 0.58
N PHE A 128 -29.98 -13.59 -0.19
CA PHE A 128 -30.62 -12.30 0.11
C PHE A 128 -31.79 -12.41 1.09
N SER A 129 -32.18 -13.61 1.52
CA SER A 129 -33.24 -13.80 2.51
C SER A 129 -32.79 -13.55 3.94
N LYS A 130 -31.47 -13.48 4.18
CA LYS A 130 -30.89 -13.25 5.49
C LYS A 130 -30.54 -11.77 5.66
N ASP A 131 -31.06 -11.18 6.73
CA ASP A 131 -30.63 -9.85 7.16
C ASP A 131 -29.23 -9.94 7.77
N GLU A 132 -28.30 -9.16 7.22
CA GLU A 132 -26.92 -9.09 7.67
C GLU A 132 -26.52 -7.62 7.84
N MET A 133 -25.85 -7.31 8.95
CA MET A 133 -25.33 -5.96 9.18
C MET A 133 -23.98 -5.78 8.48
N VAL A 134 -23.83 -4.61 7.87
CA VAL A 134 -22.58 -4.15 7.28
C VAL A 134 -22.13 -2.90 8.02
N ASP A 135 -20.97 -2.97 8.63
CA ASP A 135 -20.39 -1.82 9.33
C ASP A 135 -19.64 -0.94 8.33
N PHE A 136 -19.83 0.36 8.47
CA PHE A 136 -19.16 1.40 7.69
C PHE A 136 -18.57 2.44 8.64
N GLY A 137 -17.41 2.96 8.30
CA GLY A 137 -16.80 4.10 8.99
C GLY A 137 -15.44 3.81 9.59
N GLU A 138 -14.88 4.82 10.20
CA GLU A 138 -13.50 4.83 10.72
C GLU A 138 -13.34 4.03 12.03
N GLU A 139 -14.40 3.85 12.78
CA GLU A 139 -14.38 3.15 14.09
C GLU A 139 -14.38 1.61 13.97
N ILE A 140 -14.47 1.06 12.75
CA ILE A 140 -14.46 -0.39 12.56
C ILE A 140 -13.07 -0.93 12.88
N PRO A 141 -12.92 -1.98 13.71
CA PRO A 141 -11.61 -2.59 13.95
C PRO A 141 -11.09 -3.32 12.72
N TYR A 142 -9.78 -3.44 12.57
CA TYR A 142 -9.19 -4.36 11.60
C TYR A 142 -9.57 -5.81 11.94
N THR A 143 -9.72 -6.64 10.92
CA THR A 143 -10.00 -8.06 11.10
C THR A 143 -8.75 -8.81 11.54
N ILE A 144 -8.92 -9.84 12.35
CA ILE A 144 -7.79 -10.64 12.87
C ILE A 144 -7.46 -11.86 11.99
N SER A 145 -8.30 -12.15 11.01
CA SER A 145 -8.11 -13.30 10.12
C SER A 145 -8.63 -13.05 8.71
N GLU A 146 -8.04 -13.75 7.75
CA GLU A 146 -8.47 -13.73 6.34
C GLU A 146 -9.93 -14.18 6.18
N LYS A 147 -10.39 -15.12 7.02
CA LYS A 147 -11.78 -15.56 7.04
C LYS A 147 -12.76 -14.43 7.40
N GLU A 148 -12.41 -13.62 8.40
CA GLU A 148 -13.21 -12.46 8.80
C GLU A 148 -13.17 -11.38 7.73
N LEU A 149 -12.00 -11.13 7.14
CA LEU A 149 -11.83 -10.18 6.04
C LEU A 149 -12.67 -10.58 4.83
N LYS A 150 -12.65 -11.85 4.45
CA LYS A 150 -13.50 -12.40 3.38
C LYS A 150 -15.00 -12.27 3.70
N ASP A 151 -15.44 -12.54 4.93
CA ASP A 151 -16.84 -12.34 5.32
C ASP A 151 -17.25 -10.85 5.28
N ARG A 152 -16.36 -9.93 5.67
CA ARG A 152 -16.55 -8.49 5.53
C ARG A 152 -16.75 -8.10 4.06
N TRP A 153 -15.92 -8.61 3.16
CA TRP A 153 -16.07 -8.41 1.72
C TRP A 153 -17.36 -8.99 1.18
N ARG A 154 -17.73 -10.21 1.58
CA ARG A 154 -18.97 -10.86 1.17
C ARG A 154 -20.20 -10.02 1.55
N LYS A 155 -20.27 -9.55 2.78
CA LYS A 155 -21.35 -8.68 3.27
C LYS A 155 -21.42 -7.36 2.50
N TYR A 156 -20.27 -6.75 2.25
CA TYR A 156 -20.20 -5.52 1.48
C TYR A 156 -20.67 -5.69 0.03
N LEU A 157 -20.25 -6.75 -0.64
CA LEU A 157 -20.71 -7.08 -2.00
C LEU A 157 -22.21 -7.35 -2.04
N LYS A 158 -22.72 -8.13 -1.09
CA LYS A 158 -24.16 -8.39 -0.95
C LYS A 158 -24.95 -7.09 -0.80
N TYR A 159 -24.55 -6.22 0.10
CA TYR A 159 -25.14 -4.88 0.27
C TYR A 159 -25.08 -4.04 -1.01
N SER A 160 -23.97 -4.07 -1.71
CA SER A 160 -23.77 -3.28 -2.94
C SER A 160 -24.69 -3.74 -4.08
N VAL A 161 -24.98 -5.04 -4.16
CA VAL A 161 -25.89 -5.63 -5.15
C VAL A 161 -27.34 -5.34 -4.76
N ASP A 162 -27.72 -5.56 -3.51
CA ASP A 162 -29.08 -5.34 -3.01
C ASP A 162 -29.54 -3.89 -3.21
N ARG A 163 -28.69 -2.92 -2.87
CA ARG A 163 -28.96 -1.49 -3.07
C ARG A 163 -29.22 -1.10 -4.53
N LYS A 164 -28.60 -1.80 -5.50
CA LYS A 164 -28.85 -1.56 -6.93
C LYS A 164 -30.19 -2.15 -7.42
N SER A 165 -30.76 -3.09 -6.69
CA SER A 165 -32.02 -3.75 -7.06
C SER A 165 -33.26 -2.94 -6.65
N VAL A 166 -33.11 -1.86 -5.89
CA VAL A 166 -34.20 -1.04 -5.33
C VAL A 166 -34.43 0.27 -6.15
N VAL A 167 -33.79 0.39 -7.33
CA VAL A 167 -33.96 1.57 -8.22
C VAL A 167 -34.89 1.26 -9.37
#